data_d3609224b389e120c6f225ac5216bbc5
#
_entry.id   d3609224b389e120c6f225ac5216bbc5
#
_cell.length_a   1.000
_cell.length_b   1.000
_cell.length_c   1.000
_cell.angle_alpha   90.00
_cell.angle_beta   90.00
_cell.angle_gamma   90.00
#
_symmetry.space_group_name_H-M   'P 1'
#
loop_
_entity.id
_entity.type
_entity.pdbx_description
1 polymer ?
#
loop_
_entity_poly.entity_id
_entity_poly.type
_entity_poly.pdbx_seq_one_letter_code
_entity_poly.pdbx_strand_id
1 'polypeptide(L)'
;MCIRDRGLLAGVRVLDLTRVLAGPYASMVLADLGAEVIKVELPGQGDESRGFGPFQNGESAYYTSVNRGKKSITIDMRDERGAALVQRLAGEGDVLVATSPPLLNRLRRENDEGAVAVLRLATYSAGS
;
A
#
# COMPACT_ATOMS: atom_id res chain seq x y z
N MET A 1 4.18 1.90 -28.33
CA MET A 1 3.74 2.66 -27.15
C MET A 1 2.99 1.72 -26.22
N CYS A 2 3.48 1.51 -25.01
CA CYS A 2 2.87 0.62 -24.03
C CYS A 2 1.58 1.24 -23.49
N ILE A 3 0.51 0.46 -23.35
CA ILE A 3 -0.77 0.92 -22.81
C ILE A 3 -0.61 1.50 -21.39
N ARG A 4 0.41 1.04 -20.65
CA ARG A 4 0.76 1.57 -19.33
C ARG A 4 1.13 3.05 -19.32
N ASP A 5 1.67 3.56 -20.42
CA ASP A 5 2.09 4.96 -20.52
C ASP A 5 0.91 5.93 -20.70
N ARG A 6 -0.30 5.39 -20.87
CA ARG A 6 -1.53 6.17 -21.10
C ARG A 6 -2.63 5.92 -20.05
N GLY A 7 -2.27 5.32 -18.90
CA GLY A 7 -3.24 5.12 -17.82
C GLY A 7 -3.75 6.47 -17.28
N LEU A 8 -5.00 6.47 -16.81
CA LEU A 8 -5.63 7.67 -16.20
C LEU A 8 -4.81 8.24 -15.05
N LEU A 9 -4.08 7.38 -14.33
CA LEU A 9 -3.25 7.75 -13.19
C LEU A 9 -1.75 7.70 -13.50
N ALA A 10 -1.36 7.78 -14.77
CA ALA A 10 0.05 7.87 -15.15
C ALA A 10 0.72 9.05 -14.45
N GLY A 11 1.88 8.82 -13.82
CA GLY A 11 2.61 9.83 -13.04
C GLY A 11 2.16 9.97 -11.59
N VAL A 12 1.07 9.33 -11.18
CA VAL A 12 0.62 9.29 -9.78
C VAL A 12 1.40 8.22 -9.01
N ARG A 13 1.97 8.58 -7.88
CA ARG A 13 2.67 7.66 -6.99
C ARG A 13 1.84 7.38 -5.74
N VAL A 14 1.61 6.11 -5.46
CA VAL A 14 0.82 5.61 -4.34
C VAL A 14 1.73 4.86 -3.38
N LEU A 15 1.68 5.22 -2.11
CA LEU A 15 2.29 4.45 -1.03
C LEU A 15 1.21 3.62 -0.34
N ASP A 16 1.35 2.30 -0.39
CA ASP A 16 0.40 1.34 0.15
C ASP A 16 0.95 0.73 1.45
N LEU A 17 0.31 1.08 2.57
CA LEU A 17 0.63 0.58 3.91
C LEU A 17 -0.39 -0.45 4.39
N THR A 18 -1.16 -1.03 3.49
CA THR A 18 -2.27 -1.92 3.82
C THR A 18 -1.89 -3.38 3.73
N ARG A 19 -2.74 -4.23 4.32
CA ARG A 19 -2.55 -5.68 4.37
C ARG A 19 -3.86 -6.41 4.08
N VAL A 20 -3.75 -7.65 3.68
CA VAL A 20 -4.80 -8.65 3.47
C VAL A 20 -5.66 -8.37 2.24
N LEU A 21 -6.79 -7.66 2.35
CA LEU A 21 -7.75 -7.60 1.24
C LEU A 21 -8.20 -6.17 0.87
N ALA A 22 -8.88 -5.48 1.76
CA ALA A 22 -9.59 -4.24 1.41
C ALA A 22 -8.65 -3.15 0.89
N GLY A 23 -7.57 -2.87 1.61
CA GLY A 23 -6.56 -1.91 1.21
C GLY A 23 -5.80 -2.34 -0.04
N PRO A 24 -5.25 -3.56 -0.07
CA PRO A 24 -4.57 -4.08 -1.25
C PRO A 24 -5.44 -4.11 -2.50
N TYR A 25 -6.73 -4.43 -2.38
CA TYR A 25 -7.66 -4.38 -3.51
C TYR A 25 -7.81 -2.95 -4.06
N ALA A 26 -7.99 -1.97 -3.19
CA ALA A 26 -8.11 -0.57 -3.60
C ALA A 26 -6.85 -0.07 -4.29
N SER A 27 -5.68 -0.32 -3.73
CA SER A 27 -4.41 0.09 -4.35
C SER A 27 -4.09 -0.69 -5.63
N MET A 28 -4.57 -1.93 -5.74
CA MET A 28 -4.50 -2.70 -6.99
C MET A 28 -5.29 -2.01 -8.10
N VAL A 29 -6.49 -1.51 -7.81
CA VAL A 29 -7.29 -0.75 -8.78
C VAL A 29 -6.54 0.50 -9.25
N LEU A 30 -5.87 1.21 -8.33
CA LEU A 30 -5.04 2.36 -8.68
C LEU A 30 -3.87 1.95 -9.60
N ALA A 31 -3.23 0.81 -9.31
CA ALA A 31 -2.17 0.27 -10.17
C ALA A 31 -2.69 -0.10 -11.56
N ASP A 32 -3.86 -0.72 -11.65
CA ASP A 32 -4.50 -1.07 -12.92
C ASP A 32 -4.82 0.18 -13.75
N LEU A 33 -5.09 1.31 -13.11
CA LEU A 33 -5.33 2.60 -13.75
C LEU A 33 -4.05 3.35 -14.13
N GLY A 34 -2.88 2.79 -13.86
CA GLY A 34 -1.60 3.34 -14.29
C GLY A 34 -0.76 4.00 -13.21
N ALA A 35 -1.21 4.06 -11.97
CA ALA A 35 -0.41 4.57 -10.85
C ALA A 35 0.80 3.68 -10.56
N GLU A 36 1.91 4.29 -10.14
CA GLU A 36 3.01 3.56 -9.52
C GLU A 36 2.66 3.30 -8.06
N VAL A 37 2.43 2.04 -7.71
CA VAL A 37 2.11 1.63 -6.35
C VAL A 37 3.30 0.95 -5.71
N ILE A 38 3.74 1.51 -4.57
CA ILE A 38 4.80 0.96 -3.74
C ILE A 38 4.16 0.43 -2.46
N LYS A 39 4.21 -0.89 -2.29
CA LYS A 39 3.70 -1.57 -1.10
C LYS A 39 4.80 -1.73 -0.07
N VAL A 40 4.56 -1.23 1.14
CA VAL A 40 5.46 -1.41 2.28
C VAL A 40 5.02 -2.64 3.08
N GLU A 41 5.93 -3.59 3.21
CA GLU A 41 5.69 -4.84 3.94
C GLU A 41 6.61 -4.94 5.16
N LEU A 42 6.16 -5.69 6.16
CA LEU A 42 6.98 -6.00 7.34
C LEU A 42 8.14 -6.94 6.99
N PRO A 43 9.31 -6.76 7.62
CA PRO A 43 10.42 -7.72 7.48
C PRO A 43 10.03 -9.14 7.88
N GLY A 44 10.56 -10.12 7.19
CA GLY A 44 10.38 -11.54 7.46
C GLY A 44 9.10 -12.13 6.88
N GLN A 45 7.95 -11.75 7.42
CA GLN A 45 6.66 -12.33 7.02
C GLN A 45 6.01 -11.64 5.84
N GLY A 46 6.24 -10.34 5.68
CA GLY A 46 5.52 -9.53 4.70
C GLY A 46 4.04 -9.40 5.03
N ASP A 47 3.22 -9.32 4.01
CA ASP A 47 1.77 -9.33 4.14
C ASP A 47 1.29 -10.73 4.55
N GLU A 48 0.38 -10.79 5.52
CA GLU A 48 -0.18 -12.06 6.02
C GLU A 48 -0.82 -12.91 4.92
N SER A 49 -1.38 -12.28 3.90
CA SER A 49 -1.98 -12.97 2.76
C SER A 49 -1.00 -13.78 1.92
N ARG A 50 0.31 -13.58 2.08
CA ARG A 50 1.32 -14.44 1.48
C ARG A 50 1.26 -15.88 2.01
N GLY A 51 0.72 -16.06 3.21
CA GLY A 51 0.46 -17.37 3.82
C GLY A 51 -0.91 -17.95 3.50
N PHE A 52 -1.75 -17.27 2.73
CA PHE A 52 -3.10 -17.74 2.40
C PHE A 52 -3.10 -18.56 1.12
N GLY A 53 -3.72 -19.75 1.18
CA GLY A 53 -3.96 -20.57 0.00
C GLY A 53 -5.06 -19.99 -0.91
N PRO A 54 -5.20 -20.55 -2.13
CA PRO A 54 -4.38 -21.61 -2.70
C PRO A 54 -2.99 -21.14 -3.11
N PHE A 55 -2.05 -22.11 -3.17
CA PHE A 55 -0.67 -21.85 -3.57
C PHE A 55 -0.41 -22.42 -4.97
N GLN A 56 0.31 -21.65 -5.76
CA GLN A 56 0.80 -22.07 -7.08
C GLN A 56 2.28 -21.73 -7.18
N ASN A 57 3.10 -22.74 -7.48
CA ASN A 57 4.57 -22.61 -7.54
C ASN A 57 5.18 -22.02 -6.25
N GLY A 58 4.62 -22.38 -5.10
CA GLY A 58 5.08 -21.88 -3.80
C GLY A 58 4.61 -20.48 -3.44
N GLU A 59 3.83 -19.82 -4.29
CA GLU A 59 3.31 -18.47 -4.06
C GLU A 59 1.80 -18.47 -3.82
N SER A 60 1.34 -17.58 -2.95
CA SER A 60 -0.08 -17.40 -2.68
C SER A 60 -0.79 -16.76 -3.87
N ALA A 61 -1.75 -17.47 -4.43
CA ALA A 61 -2.62 -16.91 -5.46
C ALA A 61 -3.49 -15.78 -4.92
N TYR A 62 -3.84 -15.86 -3.64
CA TYR A 62 -4.57 -14.79 -2.96
C TYR A 62 -3.77 -13.49 -2.95
N TYR A 63 -2.52 -13.54 -2.46
CA TYR A 63 -1.65 -12.36 -2.44
C TYR A 63 -1.45 -11.79 -3.84
N THR A 64 -1.13 -12.63 -4.81
CA THR A 64 -0.85 -12.22 -6.18
C THR A 64 -2.07 -11.56 -6.82
N SER A 65 -3.28 -12.05 -6.53
CA SER A 65 -4.51 -11.53 -7.15
C SER A 65 -4.81 -10.08 -6.77
N VAL A 66 -4.48 -9.66 -5.55
CA VAL A 66 -4.76 -8.30 -5.04
C VAL A 66 -3.54 -7.39 -5.01
N ASN A 67 -2.36 -7.89 -5.39
CA ASN A 67 -1.12 -7.11 -5.36
C ASN A 67 -0.41 -7.03 -6.73
N ARG A 68 -1.09 -7.42 -7.79
CA ARG A 68 -0.53 -7.32 -9.14
C ARG A 68 -0.19 -5.88 -9.51
N GLY A 69 0.91 -5.70 -10.22
CA GLY A 69 1.35 -4.38 -10.69
C GLY A 69 2.00 -3.50 -9.63
N LYS A 70 2.14 -3.97 -8.39
CA LYS A 70 2.80 -3.24 -7.31
C LYS A 70 4.27 -3.58 -7.21
N LYS A 71 5.06 -2.61 -6.76
CA LYS A 71 6.42 -2.84 -6.25
C LYS A 71 6.34 -3.06 -4.75
N SER A 72 7.09 -4.05 -4.24
CA SER A 72 7.15 -4.32 -2.79
C SER A 72 8.50 -3.91 -2.24
N ILE A 73 8.48 -3.22 -1.11
CA ILE A 73 9.68 -2.92 -0.31
C ILE A 73 9.44 -3.34 1.14
N THR A 74 10.50 -3.70 1.81
CA THR A 74 10.43 -4.14 3.20
C THR A 74 11.00 -3.08 4.12
N ILE A 75 10.17 -2.57 5.03
CA ILE A 75 10.56 -1.56 6.02
C ILE A 75 9.97 -1.94 7.37
N ASP A 76 10.79 -1.95 8.42
CA ASP A 76 10.30 -2.13 9.79
C ASP A 76 9.83 -0.77 10.34
N MET A 77 8.54 -0.54 10.32
CA MET A 77 7.92 0.69 10.84
C MET A 77 7.92 0.77 12.37
N ARG A 78 8.32 -0.29 13.07
CA ARG A 78 8.49 -0.28 14.54
C ARG A 78 9.82 0.33 14.93
N ASP A 79 10.81 0.29 14.05
CA ASP A 79 12.09 1.00 14.19
C ASP A 79 11.91 2.47 13.82
N GLU A 80 12.51 3.39 14.61
CA GLU A 80 12.41 4.83 14.35
C GLU A 80 12.93 5.24 12.97
N ARG A 81 13.99 4.57 12.49
CA ARG A 81 14.55 4.82 11.15
C ARG A 81 13.61 4.36 10.05
N GLY A 82 12.94 3.22 10.25
CA GLY A 82 11.93 2.72 9.33
C GLY A 82 10.71 3.65 9.28
N ALA A 83 10.22 4.08 10.43
CA ALA A 83 9.12 5.03 10.52
C ALA A 83 9.46 6.37 9.83
N ALA A 84 10.67 6.90 10.05
CA ALA A 84 11.14 8.12 9.39
C ALA A 84 11.24 7.96 7.86
N LEU A 85 11.68 6.80 7.39
CA LEU A 85 11.74 6.51 5.96
C LEU A 85 10.35 6.46 5.32
N VAL A 86 9.40 5.79 5.95
CA VAL A 86 8.01 5.75 5.47
C VAL A 86 7.41 7.16 5.42
N GLN A 87 7.71 7.98 6.41
CA GLN A 87 7.27 9.38 6.43
C GLN A 87 7.83 10.20 5.26
N ARG A 88 9.10 10.04 4.95
CA ARG A 88 9.72 10.68 3.79
C ARG A 88 9.10 10.20 2.48
N LEU A 89 8.88 8.91 2.35
CA LEU A 89 8.22 8.33 1.17
C LEU A 89 6.80 8.85 1.02
N ALA A 90 6.05 8.98 2.12
CA ALA A 90 4.71 9.55 2.10
C ALA A 90 4.71 11.01 1.64
N GLY A 91 5.69 11.79 2.06
CA GLY A 91 5.84 13.19 1.63
C GLY A 91 6.20 13.36 0.15
N GLU A 92 6.84 12.35 -0.45
CA GLU A 92 7.20 12.34 -1.88
C GLU A 92 6.12 11.71 -2.78
N GLY A 93 5.13 11.06 -2.18
CA GLY A 93 4.01 10.43 -2.88
C GLY A 93 2.82 11.38 -3.08
N ASP A 94 1.92 10.98 -3.94
CA ASP A 94 0.68 11.72 -4.22
C ASP A 94 -0.50 11.17 -3.41
N VAL A 95 -0.51 9.87 -3.16
CA VAL A 95 -1.59 9.17 -2.45
C VAL A 95 -1.02 8.22 -1.41
N LEU A 96 -1.59 8.25 -0.22
CA LEU A 96 -1.31 7.30 0.85
C LEU A 96 -2.54 6.44 1.11
N VAL A 97 -2.38 5.12 1.05
CA VAL A 97 -3.44 4.17 1.39
C VAL A 97 -3.09 3.44 2.67
N ALA A 98 -3.91 3.60 3.69
CA ALA A 98 -3.72 2.92 4.96
C ALA A 98 -5.06 2.61 5.64
N THR A 99 -5.08 1.56 6.44
CA THR A 99 -6.27 1.11 7.18
C THR A 99 -6.16 1.37 8.68
N SER A 100 -4.95 1.59 9.19
CA SER A 100 -4.71 1.83 10.62
C SER A 100 -4.89 3.31 10.99
N PRO A 101 -5.92 3.67 11.78
CA PRO A 101 -6.14 5.05 12.19
C PRO A 101 -4.96 5.69 12.95
N PRO A 102 -4.30 5.01 13.90
CA PRO A 102 -3.16 5.62 14.60
C PRO A 102 -2.01 6.00 13.66
N LEU A 103 -1.69 5.13 12.71
CA LEU A 103 -0.65 5.38 11.72
C LEU A 103 -1.02 6.56 10.81
N LEU A 104 -2.25 6.60 10.34
CA LEU A 104 -2.76 7.70 9.52
C LEU A 104 -2.68 9.04 10.24
N ASN A 105 -3.12 9.09 11.49
CA ASN A 105 -3.10 10.30 12.28
C ASN A 105 -1.68 10.81 12.52
N ARG A 106 -0.74 9.89 12.75
CA ARG A 106 0.68 10.24 12.89
C ARG A 106 1.23 10.82 11.59
N LEU A 107 1.09 10.12 10.49
CA LEU A 107 1.61 10.55 9.18
C LEU A 107 0.97 11.87 8.72
N ARG A 108 -0.31 12.07 9.02
CA ARG A 108 -1.02 13.30 8.69
C ARG A 108 -0.52 14.52 9.46
N ARG A 109 -0.21 14.36 10.76
CA ARG A 109 0.31 15.47 11.57
C ARG A 109 1.69 15.95 11.12
N GLU A 110 2.47 15.01 10.62
CA GLU A 110 3.87 15.24 10.27
C GLU A 110 4.03 15.72 8.81
N ASN A 111 2.98 15.61 7.98
CA ASN A 111 2.98 16.03 6.57
C ASN A 111 2.02 17.20 6.30
N ASP A 112 1.80 18.07 7.27
CA ASP A 112 0.81 19.17 7.21
C ASP A 112 1.10 20.23 6.12
N GLU A 113 2.25 20.17 5.48
CA GLU A 113 2.65 21.13 4.43
C GLU A 113 2.62 20.56 2.99
N GLY A 114 2.26 19.29 2.83
CA GLY A 114 2.17 18.66 1.51
C GLY A 114 0.79 18.05 1.26
N ALA A 115 0.21 18.38 0.12
CA ALA A 115 -1.10 17.85 -0.29
C ALA A 115 -1.01 16.36 -0.64
N VAL A 116 -0.88 15.48 0.35
CA VAL A 116 -0.99 14.04 0.17
C VAL A 116 -2.45 13.65 0.33
N ALA A 117 -3.05 13.10 -0.71
CA ALA A 117 -4.39 12.55 -0.62
C ALA A 117 -4.34 11.27 0.24
N VAL A 118 -5.03 11.29 1.36
CA VAL A 118 -5.10 10.14 2.27
C VAL A 118 -6.39 9.38 2.01
N LEU A 119 -6.26 8.18 1.46
CA LEU A 119 -7.39 7.26 1.31
C LEU A 119 -7.49 6.37 2.55
N ARG A 120 -8.46 6.68 3.42
CA ARG A 120 -8.80 5.84 4.55
C ARG A 120 -9.86 4.84 4.15
N LEU A 121 -9.50 3.56 4.16
CA LEU A 121 -10.47 2.49 4.02
C LEU A 121 -10.93 2.05 5.41
N ALA A 122 -12.22 2.26 5.69
CA ALA A 122 -12.84 1.67 6.86
C ALA A 122 -13.13 0.20 6.57
N THR A 123 -12.45 -0.71 7.25
CA THR A 123 -12.89 -2.09 7.29
C THR A 123 -14.09 -2.17 8.23
N TYR A 124 -15.25 -2.52 7.69
CA TYR A 124 -16.38 -2.92 8.50
C TYR A 124 -16.06 -4.29 9.09
N SER A 125 -15.62 -4.32 10.35
CA SER A 125 -15.71 -5.55 11.11
C SER A 125 -17.16 -5.69 11.51
N ALA A 126 -17.89 -6.62 10.90
CA ALA A 126 -19.14 -7.07 11.45
C ALA A 126 -18.83 -7.57 12.87
N GLY A 127 -19.21 -6.81 13.88
CA GLY A 127 -19.10 -7.20 15.27
C GLY A 127 -19.86 -8.50 15.45
N SER A 128 -19.13 -9.50 15.89
CA SER A 128 -19.72 -10.71 16.45
C SER A 128 -20.41 -10.37 17.77
#